data_0b3f99d211652254025c4487027185e3
#
_entry.id   0b3f99d211652254025c4487027185e3
#
_cell.length_a   1.000
_cell.length_b   1.000
_cell.length_c   1.000
_cell.angle_alpha   90.00
_cell.angle_beta   90.00
_cell.angle_gamma   90.00
#
_symmetry.space_group_name_H-M   'P 1'
#
loop_
_entity.id
_entity.type
_entity.pdbx_description
1 polymer ?
#
loop_
_entity_poly.entity_id
_entity_poly.type
_entity_poly.pdbx_seq_one_letter_code
_entity_poly.pdbx_strand_id
1 'polypeptide(L)'
;MKHTALITGASRGIGAALACRFAAEGYHLALCCHNSYETLQALATKLETTYSIQVLCFRGDVGDYTFICDMVQKTLDTFGQIDVLINNAGISYIGLLTDMDITDWNRIIATNLTSVFSTCRQVIPFMVHAKSGHIINISSVWGNAGASCEAAYSATKGAVNSLTKALAKELAPSGICVNAIACGAIDTDMNSFLSDEDKLSLFEEIPAGRMGRPDEAGKLAVMLADAPSYLTGQIITLDGAWI
;
A
#
# COMPACT_ATOMS: atom_id res chain seq x y z
N MET A 1 8.92 1.48 -23.61
CA MET A 1 8.24 0.38 -22.88
C MET A 1 7.22 1.02 -21.95
N LYS A 2 6.10 0.36 -21.63
CA LYS A 2 5.16 0.87 -20.64
C LYS A 2 5.78 0.66 -19.25
N HIS A 3 5.50 1.58 -18.33
CA HIS A 3 5.92 1.45 -16.93
C HIS A 3 5.20 0.30 -16.22
N THR A 4 5.78 -0.24 -15.17
CA THR A 4 5.24 -1.36 -14.38
C THR A 4 5.05 -0.95 -12.92
N ALA A 5 3.86 -1.20 -12.37
CA ALA A 5 3.56 -1.04 -10.96
C ALA A 5 3.28 -2.39 -10.28
N LEU A 6 3.96 -2.67 -9.17
CA LEU A 6 3.70 -3.81 -8.30
C LEU A 6 2.91 -3.32 -7.08
N ILE A 7 1.71 -3.89 -6.86
CA ILE A 7 0.78 -3.45 -5.80
C ILE A 7 0.40 -4.65 -4.93
N THR A 8 0.69 -4.58 -3.64
CA THR A 8 0.29 -5.62 -2.69
C THR A 8 -1.11 -5.35 -2.13
N GLY A 9 -1.89 -6.42 -1.86
CA GLY A 9 -3.25 -6.28 -1.30
C GLY A 9 -4.25 -5.63 -2.26
N ALA A 10 -4.20 -5.97 -3.56
CA ALA A 10 -4.87 -5.25 -4.64
C ALA A 10 -6.30 -5.71 -4.95
N SER A 11 -6.86 -6.71 -4.24
CA SER A 11 -8.17 -7.29 -4.60
C SER A 11 -9.37 -6.40 -4.26
N ARG A 12 -9.23 -5.45 -3.33
CA ARG A 12 -10.32 -4.58 -2.85
C ARG A 12 -9.80 -3.27 -2.23
N GLY A 13 -10.72 -2.40 -1.83
CA GLY A 13 -10.43 -1.17 -1.08
C GLY A 13 -9.41 -0.26 -1.78
N ILE A 14 -8.46 0.26 -1.02
CA ILE A 14 -7.41 1.15 -1.51
C ILE A 14 -6.57 0.44 -2.59
N GLY A 15 -6.21 -0.84 -2.39
CA GLY A 15 -5.39 -1.58 -3.36
C GLY A 15 -6.04 -1.73 -4.74
N ALA A 16 -7.34 -1.99 -4.80
CA ALA A 16 -8.07 -2.04 -6.06
C ALA A 16 -8.17 -0.65 -6.73
N ALA A 17 -8.37 0.40 -5.93
CA ALA A 17 -8.38 1.77 -6.45
C ALA A 17 -7.01 2.20 -6.99
N LEU A 18 -5.93 1.83 -6.31
CA LEU A 18 -4.55 1.99 -6.80
C LEU A 18 -4.37 1.29 -8.16
N ALA A 19 -4.77 0.01 -8.26
CA ALA A 19 -4.68 -0.74 -9.51
C ALA A 19 -5.46 -0.04 -10.65
N CYS A 20 -6.68 0.43 -10.38
CA CYS A 20 -7.49 1.17 -11.36
C CYS A 20 -6.80 2.47 -11.82
N ARG A 21 -6.21 3.23 -10.92
CA ARG A 21 -5.55 4.50 -11.26
C ARG A 21 -4.28 4.29 -12.05
N PHE A 22 -3.40 3.38 -11.64
CA PHE A 22 -2.19 3.07 -12.40
C PHE A 22 -2.49 2.44 -13.77
N ALA A 23 -3.54 1.62 -13.87
CA ALA A 23 -4.02 1.12 -15.16
C ALA A 23 -4.45 2.25 -16.11
N ALA A 24 -5.17 3.27 -15.59
CA ALA A 24 -5.62 4.42 -16.36
C ALA A 24 -4.45 5.27 -16.90
N GLU A 25 -3.31 5.31 -16.19
CA GLU A 25 -2.06 5.91 -16.62
C GLU A 25 -1.24 5.00 -17.58
N GLY A 26 -1.78 3.82 -17.92
CA GLY A 26 -1.18 2.91 -18.89
C GLY A 26 -0.07 2.02 -18.33
N TYR A 27 0.07 1.88 -17.02
CA TYR A 27 1.04 0.96 -16.40
C TYR A 27 0.64 -0.50 -16.63
N HIS A 28 1.62 -1.36 -16.86
CA HIS A 28 1.47 -2.79 -16.61
C HIS A 28 1.42 -3.03 -15.10
N LEU A 29 0.66 -4.03 -14.66
CA LEU A 29 0.43 -4.27 -13.26
C LEU A 29 0.84 -5.67 -12.82
N ALA A 30 1.49 -5.75 -11.66
CA ALA A 30 1.67 -6.96 -10.88
C ALA A 30 0.86 -6.79 -9.59
N LEU A 31 -0.19 -7.57 -9.43
CA LEU A 31 -1.15 -7.45 -8.34
C LEU A 31 -1.15 -8.70 -7.48
N CYS A 32 -1.15 -8.57 -6.16
CA CYS A 32 -1.31 -9.75 -5.30
C CYS A 32 -2.46 -9.60 -4.30
N CYS A 33 -2.98 -10.74 -3.86
CA CYS A 33 -3.92 -10.88 -2.76
C CYS A 33 -3.66 -12.16 -1.98
N HIS A 34 -4.16 -12.23 -0.75
CA HIS A 34 -4.10 -13.46 0.04
C HIS A 34 -5.29 -14.38 -0.25
N ASN A 35 -6.53 -13.90 -0.06
CA ASN A 35 -7.73 -14.74 -0.09
C ASN A 35 -8.59 -14.55 -1.35
N SER A 36 -8.84 -13.30 -1.77
CA SER A 36 -9.87 -12.97 -2.78
C SER A 36 -9.29 -13.01 -4.20
N TYR A 37 -8.82 -14.19 -4.63
CA TYR A 37 -8.13 -14.31 -5.92
C TYR A 37 -9.06 -14.14 -7.13
N GLU A 38 -10.27 -14.68 -7.06
CA GLU A 38 -11.28 -14.55 -8.12
C GLU A 38 -11.67 -13.07 -8.33
N THR A 39 -11.80 -12.32 -7.23
CA THR A 39 -12.05 -10.87 -7.28
C THR A 39 -10.87 -10.13 -7.94
N LEU A 40 -9.63 -10.53 -7.61
CA LEU A 40 -8.44 -9.95 -8.22
C LEU A 40 -8.38 -10.24 -9.72
N GLN A 41 -8.67 -11.47 -10.14
CA GLN A 41 -8.70 -11.86 -11.56
C GLN A 41 -9.79 -11.11 -12.35
N ALA A 42 -10.98 -10.96 -11.77
CA ALA A 42 -12.05 -10.18 -12.39
C ALA A 42 -11.65 -8.70 -12.58
N LEU A 43 -11.00 -8.11 -11.56
CA LEU A 43 -10.43 -6.77 -11.66
C LEU A 43 -9.38 -6.70 -12.79
N ALA A 44 -8.44 -7.63 -12.82
CA ALA A 44 -7.37 -7.68 -13.81
C ALA A 44 -7.94 -7.73 -15.24
N THR A 45 -8.86 -8.64 -15.52
CA THR A 45 -9.53 -8.77 -16.83
C THR A 45 -10.20 -7.46 -17.26
N LYS A 46 -10.89 -6.80 -16.32
CA LYS A 46 -11.51 -5.49 -16.59
C LYS A 46 -10.47 -4.43 -16.95
N LEU A 47 -9.34 -4.38 -16.21
CA LEU A 47 -8.29 -3.39 -16.44
C LEU A 47 -7.56 -3.64 -17.76
N GLU A 48 -7.25 -4.89 -18.10
CA GLU A 48 -6.65 -5.27 -19.38
C GLU A 48 -7.52 -4.86 -20.56
N THR A 49 -8.82 -5.17 -20.47
CA THR A 49 -9.79 -4.85 -21.53
C THR A 49 -9.97 -3.34 -21.68
N THR A 50 -10.02 -2.60 -20.57
CA THR A 50 -10.33 -1.15 -20.60
C THR A 50 -9.12 -0.31 -21.03
N TYR A 51 -7.90 -0.68 -20.59
CA TYR A 51 -6.72 0.18 -20.76
C TYR A 51 -5.64 -0.41 -21.68
N SER A 52 -5.88 -1.59 -22.26
CA SER A 52 -4.91 -2.26 -23.16
C SER A 52 -3.52 -2.43 -22.49
N ILE A 53 -3.52 -2.82 -21.23
CA ILE A 53 -2.33 -3.15 -20.42
C ILE A 53 -2.26 -4.66 -20.19
N GLN A 54 -1.17 -5.14 -19.60
CA GLN A 54 -1.05 -6.50 -19.09
C GLN A 54 -1.09 -6.50 -17.57
N VAL A 55 -1.73 -7.50 -16.98
CA VAL A 55 -1.86 -7.64 -15.53
C VAL A 55 -1.45 -9.05 -15.09
N LEU A 56 -0.46 -9.14 -14.22
CA LEU A 56 -0.13 -10.38 -13.51
C LEU A 56 -0.89 -10.43 -12.17
N CYS A 57 -1.52 -11.56 -11.89
CA CYS A 57 -2.20 -11.81 -10.62
C CYS A 57 -1.48 -12.90 -9.83
N PHE A 58 -1.20 -12.60 -8.56
CA PHE A 58 -0.55 -13.53 -7.63
C PHE A 58 -1.46 -13.78 -6.42
N ARG A 59 -1.49 -15.03 -5.96
CA ARG A 59 -2.16 -15.42 -4.72
C ARG A 59 -1.13 -15.94 -3.74
N GLY A 60 -1.02 -15.32 -2.57
CA GLY A 60 -0.11 -15.74 -1.52
C GLY A 60 -0.09 -14.78 -0.33
N ASP A 61 0.60 -15.19 0.72
CA ASP A 61 0.79 -14.39 1.90
C ASP A 61 2.02 -13.48 1.73
N VAL A 62 1.83 -12.17 1.83
CA VAL A 62 2.93 -11.20 1.77
C VAL A 62 3.88 -11.30 2.98
N GLY A 63 3.46 -11.95 4.06
CA GLY A 63 4.31 -12.32 5.18
C GLY A 63 5.31 -13.43 4.86
N ASP A 64 5.08 -14.20 3.79
CA ASP A 64 6.00 -15.23 3.32
C ASP A 64 7.05 -14.63 2.37
N TYR A 65 8.30 -14.66 2.82
CA TYR A 65 9.42 -14.12 2.05
C TYR A 65 9.62 -14.87 0.71
N THR A 66 9.39 -16.18 0.68
CA THR A 66 9.53 -16.98 -0.56
C THR A 66 8.50 -16.55 -1.60
N PHE A 67 7.24 -16.35 -1.17
CA PHE A 67 6.20 -15.80 -2.04
C PHE A 67 6.59 -14.43 -2.64
N ILE A 68 7.16 -13.53 -1.82
CA ILE A 68 7.61 -12.22 -2.30
C ILE A 68 8.73 -12.36 -3.34
N CYS A 69 9.72 -13.23 -3.10
CA CYS A 69 10.79 -13.49 -4.07
C CYS A 69 10.23 -13.96 -5.41
N ASP A 70 9.34 -14.95 -5.39
CA ASP A 70 8.73 -15.51 -6.60
C ASP A 70 7.89 -14.47 -7.35
N MET A 71 7.09 -13.68 -6.63
CA MET A 71 6.26 -12.63 -7.20
C MET A 71 7.11 -11.55 -7.90
N VAL A 72 8.14 -11.06 -7.24
CA VAL A 72 9.03 -10.03 -7.81
C VAL A 72 9.78 -10.60 -9.02
N GLN A 73 10.35 -11.82 -8.92
CA GLN A 73 11.07 -12.42 -10.03
C GLN A 73 10.16 -12.63 -11.26
N LYS A 74 8.97 -13.19 -11.09
CA LYS A 74 8.01 -13.37 -12.19
C LYS A 74 7.57 -12.04 -12.82
N THR A 75 7.45 -11.00 -12.01
CA THR A 75 7.13 -9.65 -12.52
C THR A 75 8.26 -9.13 -13.41
N LEU A 76 9.50 -9.28 -12.97
CA LEU A 76 10.69 -8.89 -13.73
C LEU A 76 10.87 -9.72 -14.99
N ASP A 77 10.66 -11.03 -14.92
CA ASP A 77 10.75 -11.92 -16.08
C ASP A 77 9.72 -11.56 -17.17
N THR A 78 8.55 -11.05 -16.75
CA THR A 78 7.45 -10.72 -17.69
C THR A 78 7.59 -9.30 -18.24
N PHE A 79 7.87 -8.32 -17.38
CA PHE A 79 7.83 -6.90 -17.76
C PHE A 79 9.22 -6.26 -17.89
N GLY A 80 10.26 -6.93 -17.39
CA GLY A 80 11.65 -6.47 -17.45
C GLY A 80 12.01 -5.41 -16.40
N GLN A 81 11.01 -4.79 -15.76
CA GLN A 81 11.22 -3.69 -14.81
C GLN A 81 10.08 -3.57 -13.80
N ILE A 82 10.34 -2.90 -12.68
CA ILE A 82 9.34 -2.43 -11.72
C ILE A 82 9.65 -0.96 -11.44
N ASP A 83 8.85 -0.06 -12.00
CA ASP A 83 9.04 1.39 -11.86
C ASP A 83 8.43 1.91 -10.56
N VAL A 84 7.31 1.31 -10.14
CA VAL A 84 6.59 1.70 -8.92
C VAL A 84 6.31 0.46 -8.07
N LEU A 85 6.73 0.49 -6.81
CA LEU A 85 6.35 -0.48 -5.78
C LEU A 85 5.35 0.18 -4.83
N ILE A 86 4.17 -0.43 -4.67
CA ILE A 86 3.17 0.06 -3.71
C ILE A 86 2.91 -1.00 -2.66
N ASN A 87 3.39 -0.75 -1.45
CA ASN A 87 3.17 -1.57 -0.28
C ASN A 87 1.84 -1.15 0.37
N ASN A 88 0.76 -1.85 -0.01
CA ASN A 88 -0.58 -1.54 0.47
C ASN A 88 -1.18 -2.65 1.35
N ALA A 89 -0.75 -3.90 1.21
CA ALA A 89 -1.26 -4.99 2.02
C ALA A 89 -1.16 -4.68 3.52
N GLY A 90 -2.24 -4.90 4.24
CA GLY A 90 -2.30 -4.65 5.68
C GLY A 90 -3.57 -5.22 6.31
N ILE A 91 -3.46 -5.51 7.59
CA ILE A 91 -4.54 -5.96 8.44
C ILE A 91 -4.55 -5.13 9.73
N SER A 92 -5.71 -5.02 10.38
CA SER A 92 -5.84 -4.42 11.70
C SER A 92 -6.25 -5.47 12.74
N TYR A 93 -6.09 -5.12 13.99
CA TYR A 93 -6.64 -5.81 15.15
C TYR A 93 -7.21 -4.75 16.09
N ILE A 94 -8.47 -4.92 16.47
CA ILE A 94 -9.16 -4.02 17.38
C ILE A 94 -9.35 -4.74 18.71
N GLY A 95 -8.75 -4.23 19.76
CA GLY A 95 -8.80 -4.79 21.12
C GLY A 95 -7.69 -4.23 21.99
N LEU A 96 -7.82 -4.42 23.30
CA LEU A 96 -6.78 -4.01 24.24
C LEU A 96 -5.49 -4.82 23.99
N LEU A 97 -4.35 -4.18 24.19
CA LEU A 97 -3.05 -4.85 24.02
C LEU A 97 -2.88 -6.06 24.94
N THR A 98 -3.47 -6.00 26.13
CA THR A 98 -3.44 -7.12 27.10
C THR A 98 -4.23 -8.34 26.67
N ASP A 99 -5.20 -8.18 25.78
CA ASP A 99 -6.07 -9.24 25.29
C ASP A 99 -5.57 -9.84 23.98
N MET A 100 -4.57 -9.20 23.37
CA MET A 100 -3.96 -9.64 22.11
C MET A 100 -3.01 -10.80 22.36
N ASP A 101 -3.24 -11.92 21.70
CA ASP A 101 -2.27 -13.01 21.79
C ASP A 101 -1.07 -12.81 20.83
N ILE A 102 0.01 -13.56 21.14
CA ILE A 102 1.27 -13.44 20.40
C ILE A 102 1.13 -13.84 18.91
N THR A 103 0.16 -14.68 18.58
CA THR A 103 -0.09 -15.13 17.21
C THR A 103 -0.64 -13.97 16.36
N ASP A 104 -1.60 -13.22 16.90
CA ASP A 104 -2.16 -12.03 16.25
C ASP A 104 -1.11 -10.92 16.12
N TRP A 105 -0.32 -10.69 17.18
CA TRP A 105 0.81 -9.77 17.10
C TRP A 105 1.77 -10.14 15.97
N ASN A 106 2.22 -11.39 15.92
CA ASN A 106 3.16 -11.85 14.89
C ASN A 106 2.57 -11.74 13.49
N ARG A 107 1.27 -12.04 13.32
CA ARG A 107 0.56 -11.91 12.04
C ARG A 107 0.51 -10.47 11.56
N ILE A 108 0.20 -9.52 12.45
CA ILE A 108 0.19 -8.08 12.10
C ILE A 108 1.59 -7.61 11.72
N ILE A 109 2.61 -7.94 12.48
CA ILE A 109 4.00 -7.61 12.16
C ILE A 109 4.41 -8.20 10.81
N ALA A 110 4.12 -9.48 10.57
CA ALA A 110 4.46 -10.14 9.32
C ALA A 110 3.80 -9.45 8.11
N THR A 111 2.48 -9.19 8.22
CA THR A 111 1.71 -8.62 7.10
C THR A 111 1.98 -7.14 6.90
N ASN A 112 2.06 -6.32 7.95
CA ASN A 112 2.10 -4.86 7.81
C ASN A 112 3.51 -4.28 7.74
N LEU A 113 4.51 -4.97 8.27
CA LEU A 113 5.88 -4.45 8.37
C LEU A 113 6.90 -5.34 7.67
N THR A 114 6.95 -6.64 8.01
CA THR A 114 7.93 -7.56 7.40
C THR A 114 7.71 -7.67 5.89
N SER A 115 6.48 -7.66 5.42
CA SER A 115 6.15 -7.64 3.99
C SER A 115 6.74 -6.43 3.27
N VAL A 116 6.66 -5.23 3.86
CA VAL A 116 7.22 -3.98 3.31
C VAL A 116 8.75 -4.08 3.20
N PHE A 117 9.40 -4.60 4.25
CA PHE A 117 10.83 -4.89 4.19
C PHE A 117 11.15 -5.88 3.07
N SER A 118 10.41 -6.98 2.96
CA SER A 118 10.66 -8.06 2.00
C SER A 118 10.52 -7.58 0.56
N THR A 119 9.44 -6.86 0.23
CA THR A 119 9.22 -6.30 -1.11
C THR A 119 10.27 -5.25 -1.46
N CYS A 120 10.57 -4.32 -0.54
CA CYS A 120 11.61 -3.32 -0.75
C CYS A 120 12.96 -3.99 -1.01
N ARG A 121 13.36 -4.97 -0.17
CA ARG A 121 14.63 -5.69 -0.32
C ARG A 121 14.77 -6.35 -1.69
N GLN A 122 13.67 -6.91 -2.24
CA GLN A 122 13.70 -7.60 -3.53
C GLN A 122 13.70 -6.62 -4.71
N VAL A 123 12.99 -5.50 -4.61
CA VAL A 123 12.83 -4.56 -5.74
C VAL A 123 13.96 -3.54 -5.82
N ILE A 124 14.46 -3.05 -4.70
CA ILE A 124 15.49 -1.99 -4.63
C ILE A 124 16.72 -2.27 -5.51
N PRO A 125 17.34 -3.47 -5.55
CA PRO A 125 18.51 -3.70 -6.38
C PRO A 125 18.28 -3.40 -7.87
N PHE A 126 17.09 -3.69 -8.38
CA PHE A 126 16.72 -3.43 -9.78
C PHE A 126 16.48 -1.93 -10.03
N MET A 127 15.81 -1.24 -9.11
CA MET A 127 15.63 0.21 -9.19
C MET A 127 16.98 0.95 -9.11
N VAL A 128 17.91 0.50 -8.25
CA VAL A 128 19.28 1.06 -8.15
C VAL A 128 20.03 0.87 -9.45
N HIS A 129 19.91 -0.31 -10.08
CA HIS A 129 20.53 -0.57 -11.39
C HIS A 129 19.94 0.35 -12.47
N ALA A 130 18.63 0.55 -12.47
CA ALA A 130 17.93 1.44 -13.40
C ALA A 130 18.15 2.93 -13.11
N LYS A 131 18.63 3.29 -11.91
CA LYS A 131 18.74 4.67 -11.38
C LYS A 131 17.41 5.43 -11.41
N SER A 132 16.34 4.71 -11.20
CA SER A 132 14.97 5.26 -11.23
C SER A 132 14.04 4.31 -10.47
N GLY A 133 13.03 4.87 -9.80
CA GLY A 133 11.98 4.11 -9.16
C GLY A 133 11.23 4.90 -8.10
N HIS A 134 10.01 4.47 -7.82
CA HIS A 134 9.18 5.04 -6.76
C HIS A 134 8.69 3.95 -5.83
N ILE A 135 8.89 4.11 -4.53
CA ILE A 135 8.33 3.25 -3.49
C ILE A 135 7.29 4.06 -2.73
N ILE A 136 6.05 3.58 -2.73
CA ILE A 136 4.92 4.23 -2.06
C ILE A 136 4.37 3.27 -1.00
N ASN A 137 4.45 3.66 0.26
CA ASN A 137 3.94 2.86 1.36
C ASN A 137 2.58 3.39 1.81
N ILE A 138 1.55 2.54 1.86
CA ILE A 138 0.26 2.91 2.42
C ILE A 138 0.32 2.75 3.94
N SER A 139 0.41 3.89 4.60
CA SER A 139 0.46 4.02 6.04
C SER A 139 -0.92 4.44 6.61
N SER A 140 -0.94 4.96 7.81
CA SER A 140 -2.14 5.44 8.49
C SER A 140 -1.79 6.65 9.36
N VAL A 141 -2.77 7.49 9.62
CA VAL A 141 -2.70 8.54 10.65
C VAL A 141 -2.37 7.95 12.03
N TRP A 142 -2.78 6.71 12.29
CA TRP A 142 -2.41 5.99 13.51
C TRP A 142 -0.92 5.66 13.62
N GLY A 143 -0.19 5.70 12.53
CA GLY A 143 1.27 5.64 12.54
C GLY A 143 1.93 6.94 13.01
N ASN A 144 1.19 8.05 13.04
CA ASN A 144 1.65 9.35 13.55
C ASN A 144 1.17 9.59 14.99
N ALA A 145 -0.13 9.40 15.25
CA ALA A 145 -0.78 9.74 16.51
C ALA A 145 -0.93 8.55 17.47
N GLY A 146 -1.02 7.33 16.94
CA GLY A 146 -1.44 6.14 17.69
C GLY A 146 -2.96 6.12 17.91
N ALA A 147 -3.52 4.91 18.10
CA ALA A 147 -4.94 4.73 18.41
C ALA A 147 -5.13 3.79 19.59
N SER A 148 -6.07 4.13 20.46
CA SER A 148 -6.54 3.21 21.50
C SER A 148 -7.15 1.96 20.85
N CYS A 149 -6.96 0.82 21.45
CA CYS A 149 -7.40 -0.50 20.94
C CYS A 149 -6.77 -0.94 19.60
N GLU A 150 -5.86 -0.14 19.02
CA GLU A 150 -5.13 -0.50 17.80
C GLU A 150 -3.60 -0.35 17.97
N ALA A 151 -3.09 -0.66 19.16
CA ALA A 151 -1.67 -0.44 19.51
C ALA A 151 -0.70 -1.16 18.56
N ALA A 152 -0.96 -2.42 18.22
CA ALA A 152 -0.12 -3.19 17.31
C ALA A 152 -0.16 -2.64 15.87
N TYR A 153 -1.34 -2.27 15.38
CA TYR A 153 -1.50 -1.63 14.08
C TYR A 153 -0.75 -0.29 14.02
N SER A 154 -0.95 0.56 15.02
CA SER A 154 -0.27 1.86 15.14
C SER A 154 1.24 1.69 15.15
N ALA A 155 1.76 0.71 15.91
CA ALA A 155 3.19 0.41 15.97
C ALA A 155 3.75 0.03 14.59
N THR A 156 3.03 -0.82 13.82
CA THR A 156 3.48 -1.21 12.46
C THR A 156 3.47 -0.02 11.51
N LYS A 157 2.44 0.83 11.54
CA LYS A 157 2.34 2.01 10.66
C LYS A 157 3.36 3.09 11.03
N GLY A 158 3.67 3.27 12.32
CA GLY A 158 4.78 4.11 12.77
C GLY A 158 6.14 3.58 12.32
N ALA A 159 6.35 2.27 12.36
CA ALA A 159 7.55 1.64 11.82
C ALA A 159 7.68 1.83 10.30
N VAL A 160 6.59 1.69 9.54
CA VAL A 160 6.56 1.96 8.08
C VAL A 160 6.92 3.42 7.80
N ASN A 161 6.41 4.38 8.59
CA ASN A 161 6.76 5.79 8.44
C ASN A 161 8.26 6.03 8.65
N SER A 162 8.86 5.43 9.67
CA SER A 162 10.30 5.52 9.94
C SER A 162 11.12 4.84 8.85
N LEU A 163 10.71 3.65 8.40
CA LEU A 163 11.36 2.92 7.30
C LEU A 163 11.33 3.74 6.00
N THR A 164 10.20 4.38 5.67
CA THR A 164 10.07 5.28 4.52
C THR A 164 11.13 6.38 4.54
N LYS A 165 11.29 7.06 5.69
CA LYS A 165 12.27 8.15 5.84
C LYS A 165 13.72 7.64 5.76
N ALA A 166 14.00 6.47 6.30
CA ALA A 166 15.33 5.86 6.26
C ALA A 166 15.71 5.47 4.83
N LEU A 167 14.84 4.70 4.14
CA LEU A 167 15.07 4.29 2.76
C LEU A 167 15.17 5.47 1.80
N ALA A 168 14.40 6.54 2.01
CA ALA A 168 14.51 7.75 1.20
C ALA A 168 15.93 8.33 1.24
N LYS A 169 16.57 8.36 2.43
CA LYS A 169 17.95 8.86 2.58
C LYS A 169 18.97 7.92 1.94
N GLU A 170 18.77 6.62 2.03
CA GLU A 170 19.67 5.62 1.46
C GLU A 170 19.60 5.62 -0.08
N LEU A 171 18.40 5.85 -0.65
CA LEU A 171 18.12 5.63 -2.06
C LEU A 171 18.11 6.90 -2.91
N ALA A 172 18.00 8.08 -2.30
CA ALA A 172 18.04 9.36 -3.02
C ALA A 172 19.27 9.52 -3.91
N PRO A 173 20.50 9.11 -3.51
CA PRO A 173 21.67 9.17 -4.40
C PRO A 173 21.55 8.30 -5.66
N SER A 174 20.65 7.32 -5.64
CA SER A 174 20.36 6.43 -6.78
C SER A 174 19.17 6.89 -7.62
N GLY A 175 18.56 8.05 -7.30
CA GLY A 175 17.42 8.59 -8.03
C GLY A 175 16.09 7.91 -7.71
N ILE A 176 15.99 7.21 -6.57
CA ILE A 176 14.78 6.50 -6.15
C ILE A 176 14.05 7.32 -5.08
N CYS A 177 12.75 7.51 -5.27
CA CYS A 177 11.89 8.21 -4.33
C CYS A 177 11.15 7.22 -3.44
N VAL A 178 11.13 7.48 -2.14
CA VAL A 178 10.39 6.66 -1.16
C VAL A 178 9.50 7.58 -0.34
N ASN A 179 8.17 7.42 -0.47
CA ASN A 179 7.19 8.23 0.25
C ASN A 179 6.10 7.33 0.85
N ALA A 180 5.33 7.86 1.79
CA ALA A 180 4.17 7.17 2.35
C ALA A 180 2.92 8.06 2.28
N ILE A 181 1.77 7.41 2.13
CA ILE A 181 0.45 8.04 2.30
C ILE A 181 -0.10 7.56 3.64
N ALA A 182 -0.20 8.47 4.60
CA ALA A 182 -0.83 8.23 5.89
C ALA A 182 -2.34 8.47 5.75
N CYS A 183 -3.09 7.40 5.49
CA CYS A 183 -4.53 7.46 5.32
C CYS A 183 -5.24 7.65 6.68
N GLY A 184 -6.24 8.52 6.70
CA GLY A 184 -7.25 8.57 7.75
C GLY A 184 -8.32 7.49 7.55
N ALA A 185 -9.55 7.77 7.95
CA ALA A 185 -10.68 6.88 7.72
C ALA A 185 -11.06 6.87 6.24
N ILE A 186 -10.82 5.74 5.57
CA ILE A 186 -11.17 5.53 4.16
C ILE A 186 -12.33 4.52 4.08
N ASP A 187 -13.32 4.79 3.25
CA ASP A 187 -14.51 3.95 3.05
C ASP A 187 -14.13 2.65 2.34
N THR A 188 -13.85 1.63 3.12
CA THR A 188 -13.42 0.30 2.68
C THR A 188 -13.99 -0.78 3.59
N ASP A 189 -13.87 -2.05 3.15
CA ASP A 189 -14.26 -3.21 3.97
C ASP A 189 -13.54 -3.27 5.32
N MET A 190 -12.38 -2.63 5.47
CA MET A 190 -11.67 -2.56 6.74
C MET A 190 -12.46 -1.83 7.82
N ASN A 191 -13.34 -0.90 7.42
CA ASN A 191 -14.23 -0.13 8.29
C ASN A 191 -15.71 -0.63 8.26
N SER A 192 -15.96 -1.82 7.68
CA SER A 192 -17.31 -2.37 7.56
C SER A 192 -17.96 -2.79 8.89
N PHE A 193 -17.17 -2.86 9.96
CA PHE A 193 -17.64 -3.15 11.32
C PHE A 193 -18.34 -1.95 11.98
N LEU A 194 -18.16 -0.74 11.46
CA LEU A 194 -18.78 0.47 11.99
C LEU A 194 -20.27 0.46 11.71
N SER A 195 -21.07 0.68 12.75
CA SER A 195 -22.50 0.92 12.62
C SER A 195 -22.78 2.26 11.92
N ASP A 196 -24.01 2.51 11.51
CA ASP A 196 -24.37 3.81 10.93
C ASP A 196 -24.21 4.97 11.94
N GLU A 197 -24.44 4.71 13.23
CA GLU A 197 -24.23 5.67 14.32
C GLU A 197 -22.75 5.98 14.49
N ASP A 198 -21.87 4.95 14.48
CA ASP A 198 -20.42 5.14 14.56
C ASP A 198 -19.90 5.94 13.37
N LYS A 199 -20.44 5.68 12.17
CA LYS A 199 -20.05 6.46 10.97
C LYS A 199 -20.48 7.92 11.07
N LEU A 200 -21.67 8.20 11.60
CA LEU A 200 -22.12 9.58 11.81
C LEU A 200 -21.24 10.30 12.81
N SER A 201 -20.91 9.66 13.93
CA SER A 201 -19.98 10.21 14.93
C SER A 201 -18.60 10.50 14.33
N LEU A 202 -18.09 9.55 13.53
CA LEU A 202 -16.80 9.73 12.83
C LEU A 202 -16.85 10.88 11.81
N PHE A 203 -17.98 11.10 11.13
CA PHE A 203 -18.14 12.22 10.20
C PHE A 203 -18.14 13.58 10.93
N GLU A 204 -18.64 13.63 12.15
CA GLU A 204 -18.58 14.84 12.98
C GLU A 204 -17.15 15.14 13.46
N GLU A 205 -16.34 14.10 13.69
CA GLU A 205 -14.94 14.26 14.07
C GLU A 205 -14.04 14.70 12.91
N ILE A 206 -14.36 14.28 11.69
CA ILE A 206 -13.57 14.61 10.50
C ILE A 206 -14.03 15.97 9.94
N PRO A 207 -13.18 17.01 9.92
CA PRO A 207 -13.58 18.34 9.43
C PRO A 207 -14.14 18.35 7.99
N ALA A 208 -13.68 17.41 7.13
CA ALA A 208 -14.26 17.23 5.80
C ALA A 208 -15.67 16.61 5.79
N GLY A 209 -16.22 16.21 6.95
CA GLY A 209 -17.58 15.70 7.14
C GLY A 209 -17.84 14.32 6.52
N ARG A 210 -16.81 13.54 6.21
CA ARG A 210 -16.92 12.22 5.56
C ARG A 210 -15.64 11.40 5.66
N MET A 211 -15.75 10.12 5.45
CA MET A 211 -14.59 9.30 5.13
C MET A 211 -14.01 9.65 3.75
N GLY A 212 -12.71 9.43 3.59
CA GLY A 212 -12.05 9.47 2.29
C GLY A 212 -12.52 8.30 1.40
N ARG A 213 -12.45 8.49 0.09
CA ARG A 213 -12.72 7.41 -0.86
C ARG A 213 -11.42 6.71 -1.25
N PRO A 214 -11.43 5.38 -1.48
CA PRO A 214 -10.24 4.65 -1.95
C PRO A 214 -9.57 5.28 -3.18
N ASP A 215 -10.38 5.84 -4.08
CA ASP A 215 -9.94 6.53 -5.28
C ASP A 215 -9.08 7.79 -5.00
N GLU A 216 -9.32 8.47 -3.89
CA GLU A 216 -8.52 9.65 -3.50
C GLU A 216 -7.09 9.21 -3.11
N ALA A 217 -6.93 8.07 -2.43
CA ALA A 217 -5.61 7.49 -2.18
C ALA A 217 -4.93 7.03 -3.48
N GLY A 218 -5.69 6.44 -4.42
CA GLY A 218 -5.19 6.07 -5.74
C GLY A 218 -4.68 7.27 -6.55
N LYS A 219 -5.42 8.38 -6.56
CA LYS A 219 -5.00 9.63 -7.22
C LYS A 219 -3.71 10.18 -6.61
N LEU A 220 -3.62 10.23 -5.29
CA LEU A 220 -2.43 10.72 -4.60
C LEU A 220 -1.21 9.84 -4.89
N ALA A 221 -1.39 8.51 -4.97
CA ALA A 221 -0.30 7.61 -5.29
C ALA A 221 0.25 7.82 -6.72
N VAL A 222 -0.63 8.05 -7.71
CA VAL A 222 -0.19 8.41 -9.08
C VAL A 222 0.55 9.75 -9.08
N MET A 223 0.04 10.76 -8.38
CA MET A 223 0.74 12.06 -8.25
C MET A 223 2.13 11.90 -7.62
N LEU A 224 2.30 10.98 -6.66
CA LEU A 224 3.60 10.70 -6.06
C LEU A 224 4.54 9.93 -7.00
N ALA A 225 4.02 9.07 -7.84
CA ALA A 225 4.81 8.36 -8.85
C ALA A 225 5.28 9.28 -9.99
N ASP A 226 4.57 10.39 -10.25
CA ASP A 226 4.92 11.41 -11.23
C ASP A 226 5.61 12.65 -10.62
N ALA A 227 5.84 12.63 -9.31
CA ALA A 227 6.38 13.77 -8.58
C ALA A 227 7.87 13.99 -8.91
N PRO A 228 8.37 15.23 -8.80
CA PRO A 228 9.79 15.51 -8.94
C PRO A 228 10.63 14.67 -7.98
N SER A 229 11.79 14.18 -8.43
CA SER A 229 12.67 13.30 -7.64
C SER A 229 13.19 13.95 -6.34
N TYR A 230 13.00 15.26 -6.16
CA TYR A 230 13.32 15.96 -4.92
C TYR A 230 12.24 15.74 -3.82
N LEU A 231 11.06 15.20 -4.18
CA LEU A 231 10.00 14.81 -3.25
C LEU A 231 10.23 13.38 -2.76
N THR A 232 11.00 13.20 -1.72
CA THR A 232 11.28 11.90 -1.10
C THR A 232 11.33 11.99 0.42
N GLY A 233 11.05 10.89 1.12
CA GLY A 233 11.04 10.80 2.59
C GLY A 233 9.81 11.40 3.25
N GLN A 234 8.75 11.70 2.49
CA GLN A 234 7.55 12.36 3.00
C GLN A 234 6.52 11.34 3.47
N ILE A 235 5.83 11.70 4.55
CA ILE A 235 4.64 11.02 5.05
C ILE A 235 3.47 11.97 4.82
N ILE A 236 2.75 11.76 3.73
CA ILE A 236 1.68 12.66 3.30
C ILE A 236 0.36 12.19 3.89
N THR A 237 -0.24 13.01 4.70
CA THR A 237 -1.53 12.72 5.34
C THR A 237 -2.69 12.94 4.37
N LEU A 238 -3.60 11.99 4.32
CA LEU A 238 -4.84 12.02 3.53
C LEU A 238 -6.01 11.62 4.44
N ASP A 239 -6.56 12.59 5.19
CA ASP A 239 -7.47 12.32 6.31
C ASP A 239 -8.64 13.29 6.46
N GLY A 240 -8.81 14.26 5.57
CA GLY A 240 -9.86 15.27 5.69
C GLY A 240 -9.63 16.27 6.84
N ALA A 241 -8.38 16.46 7.23
CA ALA A 241 -7.93 17.31 8.35
C ALA A 241 -8.34 16.75 9.74
N TRP A 242 -8.46 15.43 9.88
CA TRP A 242 -8.90 14.76 11.10
C TRP A 242 -7.83 14.78 12.21
N ILE A 243 -6.54 14.55 11.89
CA ILE A 243 -5.43 14.41 12.88
C ILE A 243 -4.23 15.26 12.48
#